data_5935ebaf2bcb48fe021333b4a0177898
#
_entry.id   5935ebaf2bcb48fe021333b4a0177898
#
_cell.length_a   1.000
_cell.length_b   1.000
_cell.length_c   1.000
_cell.angle_alpha   90.00
_cell.angle_beta   90.00
_cell.angle_gamma   90.00
#
_symmetry.space_group_name_H-M   'P 1'
#
loop_
_entity.id
_entity.type
_entity.pdbx_description
1 polymer ?
#
loop_
_entity_poly.entity_id
_entity_poly.type
_entity_poly.pdbx_seq_one_letter_code
_entity_poly.pdbx_strand_id
1 'polypeptide(L)'
;MRMRFCEVIYGQQKGGTCTAIMNIFHPTTIDESFASDGDSAVEGIKDSLGNWNLKGHPDRINHLDSTAIATFAQIFDSDPEAPILPNIHCQSMLSILEKFGAFPHRLNSISDELTISSMWNETTARVDGTIREFSSHRTKTPNKYSTLILNGPHLSVGSPLFKTPFVKCSTNKAWAPIDLEAIPDNFIPRSKYERGDISDEDYNNRQVCCEWDQVPEYERTNGEKSKGTNKYRPFDQHWRVAYRRMVGTDSERTLTSALIPPGTAWIDSVNGIATNNLETLITITVNFSSIPFDALVRQMGKGNLLPSLISSLPFIEYDQSTACAFVRTLCLNCLTTPYAELWEQCFKAEWKDDQWTQNAAGLDCTWFQNLTPTWQRNNALRSDLSRRQALLEIDVLTAHAMKLTFKELLTLYRMRFRVMRSYEENTWYDQNGRIVFTTNAGLPGVGLPNKARSKDVAEGITYAINGQKCDERGLGFDNVKNMKSGTVSKTFPDTTMSDEPQERT
;
A
#
# COMPACT_ATOMS: atom_id res chain seq x y z
N MET A 1 -2.55 -10.04 -25.78
CA MET A 1 -3.12 -11.10 -24.91
C MET A 1 -1.97 -12.02 -24.50
N ARG A 2 -1.61 -12.08 -23.22
CA ARG A 2 -0.57 -13.02 -22.75
C ARG A 2 -1.25 -14.34 -22.43
N MET A 3 -0.99 -15.38 -23.21
CA MET A 3 -1.46 -16.73 -22.91
C MET A 3 -0.58 -17.32 -21.80
N ARG A 4 -1.20 -18.00 -20.84
CA ARG A 4 -0.53 -18.81 -19.83
C ARG A 4 -0.64 -20.27 -20.27
N PHE A 5 0.46 -20.99 -20.19
CA PHE A 5 0.51 -22.42 -20.52
C PHE A 5 0.77 -23.20 -19.24
N CYS A 6 0.22 -24.38 -19.17
CA CYS A 6 0.55 -25.39 -18.18
C CYS A 6 0.73 -26.70 -18.89
N GLU A 7 1.82 -27.40 -18.66
CA GLU A 7 2.04 -28.77 -19.05
C GLU A 7 2.05 -29.60 -17.77
N VAL A 8 1.26 -30.69 -17.75
CA VAL A 8 1.12 -31.56 -16.59
C VAL A 8 1.40 -32.98 -17.04
N ILE A 9 2.39 -33.60 -16.40
CA ILE A 9 2.74 -35.00 -16.64
C ILE A 9 2.23 -35.84 -15.46
N TYR A 10 1.32 -36.75 -15.71
CA TYR A 10 0.76 -37.66 -14.71
C TYR A 10 1.53 -38.95 -14.66
N GLY A 11 1.77 -39.49 -13.45
CA GLY A 11 2.33 -40.81 -13.21
C GLY A 11 1.44 -41.61 -12.28
N GLN A 12 1.65 -42.94 -12.22
CA GLN A 12 0.91 -43.85 -11.35
C GLN A 12 1.38 -43.85 -9.89
N GLN A 13 2.20 -42.90 -9.45
CA GLN A 13 2.71 -42.89 -8.09
C GLN A 13 1.57 -42.60 -7.09
N LYS A 14 1.30 -43.54 -6.21
CA LYS A 14 0.40 -43.39 -5.06
C LYS A 14 1.13 -42.64 -3.96
N GLY A 15 0.83 -41.36 -3.84
CA GLY A 15 1.33 -40.49 -2.78
C GLY A 15 1.15 -39.04 -3.19
N GLY A 16 0.45 -38.23 -2.42
CA GLY A 16 0.03 -36.86 -2.70
C GLY A 16 1.18 -35.85 -2.84
N THR A 17 2.23 -36.18 -3.58
CA THR A 17 3.37 -35.30 -3.85
C THR A 17 3.46 -34.98 -5.34
N CYS A 18 3.75 -33.73 -5.66
CA CYS A 18 4.08 -33.34 -7.02
C CYS A 18 5.34 -32.47 -7.06
N THR A 19 6.06 -32.53 -8.17
CA THR A 19 7.17 -31.62 -8.43
C THR A 19 6.74 -30.61 -9.48
N ALA A 20 6.98 -29.30 -9.22
CA ALA A 20 6.55 -28.24 -10.10
C ALA A 20 7.66 -27.20 -10.29
N ILE A 21 7.82 -26.72 -11.52
CA ILE A 21 8.61 -25.53 -11.84
C ILE A 21 7.65 -24.50 -12.42
N MET A 22 7.61 -23.33 -11.85
CA MET A 22 6.67 -22.26 -12.24
C MET A 22 7.40 -21.00 -12.72
N ASN A 23 6.68 -20.08 -13.39
CA ASN A 23 7.25 -18.89 -14.01
C ASN A 23 8.35 -19.20 -15.04
N ILE A 24 8.09 -20.21 -15.88
CA ILE A 24 8.98 -20.60 -16.95
C ILE A 24 8.72 -19.69 -18.16
N PHE A 25 9.76 -18.99 -18.61
CA PHE A 25 9.71 -18.11 -19.78
C PHE A 25 10.51 -18.67 -20.96
N HIS A 26 11.34 -19.70 -20.70
CA HIS A 26 12.08 -20.44 -21.72
C HIS A 26 12.27 -21.90 -21.26
N PRO A 27 12.19 -22.91 -22.14
CA PRO A 27 12.33 -24.32 -21.76
C PRO A 27 13.66 -24.67 -21.11
N THR A 28 14.78 -24.03 -21.52
CA THR A 28 16.12 -24.26 -20.94
C THR A 28 16.17 -24.03 -19.44
N THR A 29 15.26 -23.20 -18.88
CA THR A 29 15.14 -23.00 -17.44
C THR A 29 14.92 -24.31 -16.69
N ILE A 30 14.22 -25.29 -17.29
CA ILE A 30 13.97 -26.59 -16.70
C ILE A 30 15.27 -27.36 -16.63
N ASP A 31 15.93 -27.54 -17.79
CA ASP A 31 17.17 -28.30 -17.88
C ASP A 31 18.27 -27.76 -16.97
N GLU A 32 18.44 -26.44 -17.00
CA GLU A 32 19.40 -25.74 -16.12
C GLU A 32 19.05 -25.89 -14.63
N SER A 33 17.76 -25.95 -14.26
CA SER A 33 17.37 -26.13 -12.87
C SER A 33 17.78 -27.52 -12.32
N PHE A 34 17.82 -28.53 -13.16
CA PHE A 34 18.30 -29.87 -12.79
C PHE A 34 19.81 -30.02 -12.91
N ALA A 35 20.48 -29.21 -13.75
CA ALA A 35 21.91 -29.31 -14.00
C ALA A 35 22.76 -28.40 -13.11
N SER A 36 22.18 -27.36 -12.51
CA SER A 36 22.90 -26.39 -11.67
C SER A 36 23.26 -26.97 -10.29
N ASP A 37 24.42 -26.60 -9.80
CA ASP A 37 24.91 -26.92 -8.44
C ASP A 37 24.24 -26.15 -7.31
N GLY A 38 23.57 -25.01 -7.63
CA GLY A 38 22.88 -24.17 -6.65
C GLY A 38 23.75 -23.23 -5.83
N ASP A 39 25.01 -23.04 -6.22
CA ASP A 39 25.95 -22.20 -5.47
C ASP A 39 25.59 -20.71 -5.48
N SER A 40 24.77 -20.28 -6.43
CA SER A 40 24.28 -18.89 -6.52
C SER A 40 22.97 -18.70 -5.77
N ALA A 41 22.63 -17.44 -5.44
CA ALA A 41 21.29 -17.14 -4.95
C ALA A 41 20.28 -17.23 -6.11
N VAL A 42 19.10 -17.82 -5.85
CA VAL A 42 18.02 -17.86 -6.84
C VAL A 42 17.57 -16.43 -7.18
N GLU A 43 17.57 -16.10 -8.45
CA GLU A 43 17.07 -14.81 -8.94
C GLU A 43 15.53 -14.78 -8.92
N GLY A 44 14.95 -13.57 -8.77
CA GLY A 44 13.50 -13.37 -8.80
C GLY A 44 12.87 -13.68 -10.16
N ILE A 45 11.57 -13.44 -10.27
CA ILE A 45 10.80 -13.63 -11.53
C ILE A 45 11.38 -12.78 -12.68
N LYS A 46 12.00 -11.66 -12.32
CA LYS A 46 12.77 -10.81 -13.27
C LYS A 46 14.22 -10.71 -12.79
N ASP A 47 15.13 -10.63 -13.76
CA ASP A 47 16.55 -10.39 -13.51
C ASP A 47 16.83 -8.94 -13.05
N SER A 48 18.08 -8.63 -12.75
CA SER A 48 18.52 -7.28 -12.35
C SER A 48 18.26 -6.20 -13.40
N LEU A 49 18.16 -6.56 -14.66
CA LEU A 49 17.90 -5.64 -15.78
C LEU A 49 16.41 -5.46 -16.10
N GLY A 50 15.52 -6.23 -15.45
CA GLY A 50 14.08 -6.17 -15.65
C GLY A 50 13.54 -7.11 -16.72
N ASN A 51 14.35 -7.93 -17.31
CA ASN A 51 13.94 -8.97 -18.22
C ASN A 51 13.33 -10.15 -17.45
N TRP A 52 12.56 -10.97 -18.15
CA TRP A 52 12.11 -12.23 -17.56
C TRP A 52 13.29 -13.12 -17.26
N ASN A 53 13.34 -13.63 -16.03
CA ASN A 53 14.41 -14.53 -15.61
C ASN A 53 14.30 -15.86 -16.36
N LEU A 54 15.34 -16.19 -17.12
CA LEU A 54 15.44 -17.43 -17.90
C LEU A 54 16.36 -18.46 -17.25
N LYS A 55 17.13 -18.07 -16.20
CA LYS A 55 18.10 -18.95 -15.55
C LYS A 55 17.43 -20.06 -14.77
N GLY A 56 17.98 -21.25 -14.87
CA GLY A 56 17.65 -22.36 -14.01
C GLY A 56 18.36 -22.26 -12.66
N HIS A 57 17.76 -22.87 -11.64
CA HIS A 57 18.32 -23.01 -10.31
C HIS A 57 17.63 -24.16 -9.58
N PRO A 58 18.31 -25.01 -8.79
CA PRO A 58 17.67 -26.13 -8.06
C PRO A 58 16.52 -25.69 -7.15
N ASP A 59 16.62 -24.52 -6.50
CA ASP A 59 15.55 -23.98 -5.65
C ASP A 59 14.26 -23.62 -6.42
N ARG A 60 14.29 -23.59 -7.77
CA ARG A 60 13.08 -23.42 -8.59
C ARG A 60 12.26 -24.70 -8.76
N ILE A 61 12.84 -25.85 -8.37
CA ILE A 61 12.17 -27.14 -8.37
C ILE A 61 11.38 -27.22 -7.05
N ASN A 62 10.08 -26.99 -7.12
CA ASN A 62 9.21 -27.00 -5.95
C ASN A 62 8.70 -28.42 -5.72
N HIS A 63 8.96 -28.96 -4.52
CA HIS A 63 8.41 -30.22 -4.05
C HIS A 63 7.19 -29.95 -3.19
N LEU A 64 6.01 -30.30 -3.71
CA LEU A 64 4.73 -30.05 -3.07
C LEU A 64 4.21 -31.37 -2.50
N ASP A 65 4.15 -31.47 -1.20
CA ASP A 65 3.56 -32.61 -0.49
C ASP A 65 2.10 -32.30 -0.06
N SER A 66 1.47 -33.25 0.59
CA SER A 66 0.11 -33.11 1.09
C SER A 66 -0.04 -31.98 2.10
N THR A 67 1.01 -31.69 2.89
CA THR A 67 1.02 -30.61 3.88
C THR A 67 1.02 -29.25 3.19
N ALA A 68 1.88 -29.06 2.20
CA ALA A 68 1.91 -27.84 1.37
C ALA A 68 0.57 -27.61 0.69
N ILE A 69 -0.03 -28.66 0.12
CA ILE A 69 -1.32 -28.59 -0.55
C ILE A 69 -2.44 -28.20 0.43
N ALA A 70 -2.49 -28.80 1.61
CA ALA A 70 -3.45 -28.43 2.66
C ALA A 70 -3.26 -26.97 3.13
N THR A 71 -2.01 -26.52 3.25
CA THR A 71 -1.68 -25.13 3.58
C THR A 71 -2.22 -24.16 2.52
N PHE A 72 -2.11 -24.49 1.23
CA PHE A 72 -2.67 -23.66 0.17
C PHE A 72 -4.19 -23.55 0.25
N ALA A 73 -4.88 -24.67 0.54
CA ALA A 73 -6.32 -24.63 0.74
C ALA A 73 -6.70 -23.67 1.87
N GLN A 74 -5.96 -23.66 2.96
CA GLN A 74 -6.17 -22.75 4.09
C GLN A 74 -5.90 -21.29 3.72
N ILE A 75 -4.77 -21.00 3.05
CA ILE A 75 -4.39 -19.62 2.72
C ILE A 75 -5.35 -19.00 1.71
N PHE A 76 -5.80 -19.79 0.72
CA PHE A 76 -6.60 -19.27 -0.40
C PHE A 76 -8.10 -19.55 -0.26
N ASP A 77 -8.53 -20.01 0.93
CA ASP A 77 -9.94 -20.33 1.24
C ASP A 77 -10.57 -21.15 0.10
N SER A 78 -9.89 -22.24 -0.29
CA SER A 78 -10.29 -23.13 -1.36
C SER A 78 -10.69 -24.49 -0.81
N ASP A 79 -11.44 -25.27 -1.62
CA ASP A 79 -11.79 -26.64 -1.29
C ASP A 79 -10.51 -27.45 -1.00
N PRO A 80 -10.41 -28.10 0.18
CA PRO A 80 -9.27 -28.97 0.50
C PRO A 80 -9.03 -30.12 -0.50
N GLU A 81 -10.08 -30.58 -1.16
CA GLU A 81 -9.99 -31.62 -2.19
C GLU A 81 -9.59 -31.08 -3.57
N ALA A 82 -9.76 -29.77 -3.79
CA ALA A 82 -9.39 -29.08 -5.02
C ALA A 82 -8.68 -27.75 -4.74
N PRO A 83 -7.53 -27.74 -4.05
CA PRO A 83 -6.86 -26.54 -3.62
C PRO A 83 -6.34 -25.72 -4.80
N ILE A 84 -6.35 -24.41 -4.64
CA ILE A 84 -5.72 -23.50 -5.60
C ILE A 84 -4.21 -23.58 -5.41
N LEU A 85 -3.49 -24.01 -6.44
CA LEU A 85 -2.03 -24.00 -6.43
C LEU A 85 -1.54 -22.56 -6.69
N PRO A 86 -0.84 -21.95 -5.72
CA PRO A 86 -0.26 -20.63 -5.91
C PRO A 86 0.94 -20.69 -6.88
N ASN A 87 1.24 -19.55 -7.47
CA ASN A 87 2.39 -19.42 -8.36
C ASN A 87 3.69 -19.28 -7.55
N ILE A 88 4.33 -20.39 -7.20
CA ILE A 88 5.55 -20.45 -6.39
C ILE A 88 6.77 -20.37 -7.29
N HIS A 89 7.59 -19.35 -7.12
CA HIS A 89 8.79 -19.17 -7.93
C HIS A 89 9.94 -20.10 -7.52
N CYS A 90 10.09 -20.34 -6.24
CA CYS A 90 11.15 -21.16 -5.67
C CYS A 90 10.71 -21.84 -4.36
N GLN A 91 11.39 -22.93 -3.99
CA GLN A 91 11.12 -23.73 -2.79
C GLN A 91 11.22 -22.90 -1.51
N SER A 92 12.16 -21.95 -1.45
CA SER A 92 12.28 -21.03 -0.30
C SER A 92 11.03 -20.18 -0.06
N MET A 93 10.20 -19.96 -1.07
CA MET A 93 8.91 -19.29 -0.89
C MET A 93 7.84 -20.20 -0.30
N LEU A 94 7.95 -21.51 -0.47
CA LEU A 94 7.00 -22.47 0.08
C LEU A 94 7.01 -22.42 1.61
N SER A 95 8.20 -22.45 2.21
CA SER A 95 8.33 -22.37 3.69
C SER A 95 7.72 -21.09 4.28
N ILE A 96 7.78 -19.98 3.53
CA ILE A 96 7.14 -18.72 3.93
C ILE A 96 5.61 -18.84 3.85
N LEU A 97 5.08 -19.45 2.79
CA LEU A 97 3.64 -19.70 2.65
C LEU A 97 3.12 -20.63 3.75
N GLU A 98 3.88 -21.65 4.12
CA GLU A 98 3.55 -22.53 5.25
C GLU A 98 3.42 -21.77 6.56
N LYS A 99 4.31 -20.80 6.81
CA LYS A 99 4.19 -19.91 7.97
C LYS A 99 2.92 -19.05 7.90
N PHE A 100 2.58 -18.50 6.74
CA PHE A 100 1.30 -17.78 6.56
C PHE A 100 0.08 -18.69 6.85
N GLY A 101 0.14 -19.94 6.41
CA GLY A 101 -0.93 -20.93 6.65
C GLY A 101 -1.07 -21.31 8.11
N ALA A 102 0.05 -21.31 8.85
CA ALA A 102 0.08 -21.73 10.26
C ALA A 102 -0.60 -20.73 11.22
N PHE A 103 -0.92 -19.51 10.79
CA PHE A 103 -1.63 -18.56 11.65
C PHE A 103 -3.09 -18.97 11.80
N PRO A 104 -3.56 -19.22 13.03
CA PRO A 104 -4.91 -19.73 13.29
C PRO A 104 -5.97 -18.65 13.11
N HIS A 105 -5.63 -17.40 13.39
CA HIS A 105 -6.55 -16.28 13.30
C HIS A 105 -6.50 -15.61 11.92
N ARG A 106 -7.68 -15.43 11.33
CA ARG A 106 -7.86 -14.73 10.07
C ARG A 106 -8.92 -13.64 10.25
N LEU A 107 -9.02 -12.71 9.33
CA LEU A 107 -10.03 -11.65 9.43
C LEU A 107 -11.46 -12.20 9.48
N ASN A 108 -11.74 -13.35 8.85
CA ASN A 108 -13.06 -13.99 8.96
C ASN A 108 -13.34 -14.56 10.36
N SER A 109 -12.33 -14.89 11.17
CA SER A 109 -12.53 -15.37 12.54
C SER A 109 -13.00 -14.30 13.52
N ILE A 110 -12.88 -13.03 13.14
CA ILE A 110 -13.37 -11.86 13.88
C ILE A 110 -14.47 -11.11 13.09
N SER A 111 -15.15 -11.82 12.18
CA SER A 111 -16.18 -11.23 11.30
C SER A 111 -17.30 -10.52 12.05
N ASP A 112 -17.64 -10.96 13.26
CA ASP A 112 -18.68 -10.36 14.08
C ASP A 112 -18.30 -8.95 14.58
N GLU A 113 -17.02 -8.61 14.56
CA GLU A 113 -16.50 -7.27 14.93
C GLU A 113 -16.19 -6.42 13.70
N LEU A 114 -16.29 -6.97 12.50
CA LEU A 114 -15.90 -6.31 11.26
C LEU A 114 -17.09 -6.08 10.33
N THR A 115 -17.04 -4.97 9.62
CA THR A 115 -17.88 -4.74 8.44
C THR A 115 -16.99 -4.38 7.26
N ILE A 116 -17.13 -5.09 6.14
CA ILE A 116 -16.36 -4.83 4.92
C ILE A 116 -17.29 -4.32 3.83
N SER A 117 -17.00 -3.16 3.23
CA SER A 117 -17.85 -2.54 2.22
C SER A 117 -17.06 -1.83 1.13
N SER A 118 -17.57 -1.90 -0.09
CA SER A 118 -17.16 -1.05 -1.22
C SER A 118 -17.89 0.29 -1.26
N MET A 119 -18.78 0.54 -0.32
CA MET A 119 -19.73 1.66 -0.26
C MET A 119 -20.54 1.78 -1.56
N TRP A 120 -20.12 2.65 -2.48
CA TRP A 120 -20.91 2.99 -3.66
C TRP A 120 -20.36 2.32 -4.93
N ASN A 121 -21.20 1.52 -5.59
CA ASN A 121 -20.92 1.18 -6.97
C ASN A 121 -21.11 2.45 -7.81
N GLU A 122 -20.04 2.88 -8.52
CA GLU A 122 -20.02 4.15 -9.25
C GLU A 122 -21.22 4.29 -10.21
N THR A 123 -21.48 3.27 -10.98
CA THR A 123 -22.57 3.30 -11.99
C THR A 123 -23.94 3.39 -11.35
N THR A 124 -24.24 2.52 -10.40
CA THR A 124 -25.54 2.46 -9.74
C THR A 124 -25.80 3.72 -8.92
N ALA A 125 -24.83 4.16 -8.12
CA ALA A 125 -24.97 5.31 -7.24
C ALA A 125 -25.12 6.65 -8.00
N ARG A 126 -24.63 6.74 -9.24
CA ARG A 126 -24.88 7.88 -10.13
C ARG A 126 -26.28 7.84 -10.73
N VAL A 127 -26.78 6.65 -11.07
CA VAL A 127 -28.11 6.48 -11.67
C VAL A 127 -29.23 6.75 -10.65
N ASP A 128 -29.07 6.26 -9.43
CA ASP A 128 -30.05 6.42 -8.35
C ASP A 128 -29.91 7.75 -7.58
N GLY A 129 -28.95 8.59 -7.96
CA GLY A 129 -28.75 9.92 -7.39
C GLY A 129 -28.09 9.93 -6.01
N THR A 130 -27.49 8.83 -5.54
CA THR A 130 -26.75 8.80 -4.28
C THR A 130 -25.48 9.65 -4.34
N ILE A 131 -24.79 9.62 -5.49
CA ILE A 131 -23.64 10.45 -5.79
C ILE A 131 -23.81 11.15 -7.14
N ARG A 132 -23.11 12.25 -7.33
CA ARG A 132 -23.12 12.99 -8.59
C ARG A 132 -21.69 13.30 -9.03
N GLU A 133 -21.37 13.01 -10.28
CA GLU A 133 -20.11 13.45 -10.90
C GLU A 133 -20.23 14.92 -11.34
N PHE A 134 -19.19 15.71 -11.11
CA PHE A 134 -19.19 17.10 -11.56
C PHE A 134 -19.18 17.18 -13.09
N SER A 135 -19.96 18.13 -13.64
CA SER A 135 -20.09 18.33 -15.07
C SER A 135 -18.75 18.57 -15.76
N SER A 136 -18.63 18.12 -17.02
CA SER A 136 -17.45 18.32 -17.88
C SER A 136 -16.14 17.80 -17.25
N HIS A 137 -16.21 16.70 -16.48
CA HIS A 137 -15.06 16.09 -15.76
C HIS A 137 -14.32 17.07 -14.83
N ARG A 138 -14.99 18.10 -14.35
CA ARG A 138 -14.43 19.00 -13.34
C ARG A 138 -14.32 18.27 -12.00
N THR A 139 -13.48 18.80 -11.13
CA THR A 139 -13.31 18.33 -9.76
C THR A 139 -13.42 19.50 -8.81
N LYS A 140 -13.86 19.25 -7.60
CA LYS A 140 -13.96 20.27 -6.55
C LYS A 140 -13.31 19.78 -5.26
N THR A 141 -12.84 20.73 -4.47
CA THR A 141 -12.46 20.46 -3.06
C THR A 141 -13.73 20.58 -2.23
N PRO A 142 -14.11 19.53 -1.49
CA PRO A 142 -15.25 19.61 -0.56
C PRO A 142 -14.99 20.60 0.57
N ASN A 143 -16.05 21.18 1.13
CA ASN A 143 -15.94 22.13 2.25
C ASN A 143 -15.62 21.41 3.58
N LYS A 144 -15.96 20.14 3.69
CA LYS A 144 -15.73 19.31 4.88
C LYS A 144 -15.16 17.96 4.47
N TYR A 145 -14.30 17.40 5.30
CA TYR A 145 -13.74 16.06 5.07
C TYR A 145 -14.84 14.99 5.05
N SER A 146 -15.88 15.16 5.87
CA SER A 146 -17.05 14.29 5.93
C SER A 146 -17.94 14.28 4.68
N THR A 147 -17.67 15.12 3.69
CA THR A 147 -18.37 15.10 2.40
C THR A 147 -17.46 14.67 1.24
N LEU A 148 -16.24 14.25 1.56
CA LEU A 148 -15.27 13.80 0.57
C LEU A 148 -15.65 12.41 0.06
N ILE A 149 -15.63 12.25 -1.27
CA ILE A 149 -15.79 10.95 -1.93
C ILE A 149 -14.47 10.58 -2.61
N LEU A 150 -13.85 9.51 -2.13
CA LEU A 150 -12.55 9.04 -2.58
C LEU A 150 -12.62 8.13 -3.81
N ASN A 151 -11.52 8.12 -4.54
CA ASN A 151 -11.19 7.16 -5.59
C ASN A 151 -9.86 6.49 -5.25
N GLY A 152 -9.58 5.32 -5.84
CA GLY A 152 -8.35 4.59 -5.62
C GLY A 152 -7.05 5.41 -5.65
N PRO A 153 -6.82 6.32 -6.61
CA PRO A 153 -5.60 7.12 -6.66
C PRO A 153 -5.36 8.08 -5.49
N HIS A 154 -6.36 8.38 -4.66
CA HIS A 154 -6.15 9.18 -3.45
C HIS A 154 -5.25 8.47 -2.43
N LEU A 155 -5.23 7.14 -2.45
CA LEU A 155 -4.60 6.31 -1.43
C LEU A 155 -3.24 5.79 -1.90
N SER A 156 -2.31 5.69 -0.96
CA SER A 156 -1.11 4.86 -1.07
C SER A 156 -0.90 4.10 0.24
N VAL A 157 0.17 3.32 0.34
CA VAL A 157 0.48 2.57 1.55
C VAL A 157 0.75 3.55 2.70
N GLY A 158 -0.02 3.42 3.77
CA GLY A 158 0.06 4.31 4.93
C GLY A 158 -0.22 5.78 4.61
N SER A 159 -0.87 6.10 3.48
CA SER A 159 -1.14 7.49 3.11
C SER A 159 -2.55 7.68 2.56
N PRO A 160 -3.43 8.37 3.31
CA PRO A 160 -4.75 8.76 2.83
C PRO A 160 -4.71 9.95 1.86
N LEU A 161 -3.55 10.61 1.73
CA LEU A 161 -3.34 11.83 0.93
C LEU A 161 -2.18 11.64 -0.06
N PHE A 162 -2.33 10.68 -0.98
CA PHE A 162 -1.28 10.39 -1.96
C PHE A 162 -1.39 11.27 -3.21
N LYS A 163 -2.56 11.32 -3.84
CA LYS A 163 -2.81 12.12 -5.03
C LYS A 163 -4.16 12.83 -4.94
N THR A 164 -4.25 13.94 -5.66
CA THR A 164 -5.49 14.69 -5.88
C THR A 164 -5.75 14.84 -7.37
N PRO A 165 -6.99 14.75 -7.87
CA PRO A 165 -7.25 14.95 -9.28
C PRO A 165 -7.00 16.41 -9.68
N PHE A 166 -6.54 16.67 -10.90
CA PHE A 166 -6.48 18.01 -11.46
C PHE A 166 -7.89 18.63 -11.53
N VAL A 167 -7.97 19.95 -11.66
CA VAL A 167 -9.24 20.69 -11.80
C VAL A 167 -10.15 20.09 -12.88
N LYS A 168 -9.54 19.56 -13.95
CA LYS A 168 -10.21 18.77 -14.99
C LYS A 168 -9.54 17.39 -15.03
N CYS A 169 -10.32 16.35 -14.73
CA CYS A 169 -9.85 14.96 -14.61
C CYS A 169 -10.67 14.04 -15.51
N SER A 170 -10.36 14.04 -16.80
CA SER A 170 -11.02 13.19 -17.81
C SER A 170 -10.37 11.82 -17.99
N THR A 171 -9.19 11.59 -17.42
CA THR A 171 -8.44 10.32 -17.54
C THR A 171 -7.82 9.91 -16.21
N ASN A 172 -7.49 8.63 -16.09
CA ASN A 172 -6.78 8.11 -14.91
C ASN A 172 -5.34 8.65 -14.76
N LYS A 173 -4.83 9.40 -15.75
CA LYS A 173 -3.51 10.06 -15.68
C LYS A 173 -3.60 11.50 -15.16
N ALA A 174 -4.80 12.06 -15.04
CA ALA A 174 -5.01 13.44 -14.63
C ALA A 174 -5.05 13.60 -13.10
N TRP A 175 -4.00 13.13 -12.43
CA TRP A 175 -3.82 13.17 -10.97
C TRP A 175 -2.46 13.75 -10.62
N ALA A 176 -2.42 14.70 -9.69
CA ALA A 176 -1.20 15.26 -9.14
C ALA A 176 -0.83 14.60 -7.82
N PRO A 177 0.45 14.29 -7.55
CA PRO A 177 0.90 13.93 -6.22
C PRO A 177 0.69 15.09 -5.25
N ILE A 178 0.45 14.77 -3.98
CA ILE A 178 0.29 15.75 -2.90
C ILE A 178 1.64 15.87 -2.19
N ASP A 179 2.16 17.08 -2.09
CA ASP A 179 3.32 17.38 -1.25
C ASP A 179 2.87 17.52 0.20
N LEU A 180 3.17 16.51 1.01
CA LEU A 180 2.75 16.45 2.42
C LEU A 180 3.41 17.52 3.30
N GLU A 181 4.56 18.04 2.91
CA GLU A 181 5.23 19.13 3.65
C GLU A 181 4.58 20.49 3.36
N ALA A 182 4.01 20.66 2.16
CA ALA A 182 3.42 21.91 1.72
C ALA A 182 1.93 22.08 2.08
N ILE A 183 1.19 20.99 2.34
CA ILE A 183 -0.24 21.07 2.64
C ILE A 183 -0.52 21.68 4.01
N PRO A 184 -1.61 22.48 4.17
CA PRO A 184 -2.06 22.94 5.48
C PRO A 184 -2.66 21.79 6.33
N ASP A 185 -2.80 22.02 7.62
CA ASP A 185 -3.30 21.01 8.56
C ASP A 185 -4.77 20.62 8.34
N ASN A 186 -5.55 21.48 7.73
CA ASN A 186 -6.95 21.25 7.37
C ASN A 186 -7.13 20.88 5.89
N PHE A 187 -6.08 20.41 5.22
CA PHE A 187 -6.10 20.09 3.79
C PHE A 187 -7.15 19.02 3.46
N ILE A 188 -7.93 19.26 2.42
CA ILE A 188 -8.89 18.32 1.84
C ILE A 188 -8.54 18.14 0.35
N PRO A 189 -8.33 16.92 -0.14
CA PRO A 189 -8.06 16.70 -1.56
C PRO A 189 -9.32 16.97 -2.40
N ARG A 190 -9.13 17.22 -3.69
CA ARG A 190 -10.24 17.36 -4.62
C ARG A 190 -10.93 16.01 -4.83
N SER A 191 -12.22 16.05 -5.14
CA SER A 191 -13.00 14.88 -5.53
C SER A 191 -13.58 15.05 -6.93
N LYS A 192 -13.81 13.94 -7.63
CA LYS A 192 -14.59 13.86 -8.88
C LYS A 192 -16.08 13.84 -8.61
N TYR A 193 -16.48 13.52 -7.40
CA TYR A 193 -17.87 13.29 -7.01
C TYR A 193 -18.25 14.17 -5.82
N GLU A 194 -19.53 14.46 -5.75
CA GLU A 194 -20.18 15.00 -4.57
C GLU A 194 -21.37 14.11 -4.22
N ARG A 195 -21.86 14.21 -3.01
CA ARG A 195 -23.11 13.58 -2.60
C ARG A 195 -24.26 14.10 -3.46
N GLY A 196 -25.19 13.23 -3.82
CA GLY A 196 -26.39 13.60 -4.54
C GLY A 196 -27.31 14.48 -3.70
N ASP A 197 -28.32 15.02 -4.36
CA ASP A 197 -29.32 15.87 -3.72
C ASP A 197 -30.42 14.99 -3.08
N ILE A 198 -30.03 14.24 -2.06
CA ILE A 198 -30.89 13.35 -1.26
C ILE A 198 -30.77 13.69 0.22
N SER A 199 -31.77 13.34 1.01
CA SER A 199 -31.75 13.57 2.47
C SER A 199 -30.59 12.79 3.14
N ASP A 200 -30.16 13.25 4.33
CA ASP A 200 -29.18 12.51 5.14
C ASP A 200 -29.71 11.13 5.51
N GLU A 201 -31.02 11.03 5.80
CA GLU A 201 -31.66 9.78 6.09
C GLU A 201 -31.59 8.80 4.91
N ASP A 202 -31.94 9.23 3.70
CA ASP A 202 -31.90 8.40 2.50
C ASP A 202 -30.45 7.96 2.19
N TYR A 203 -29.50 8.89 2.35
CA TYR A 203 -28.09 8.58 2.14
C TYR A 203 -27.57 7.51 3.11
N ASN A 204 -27.95 7.62 4.39
CA ASN A 204 -27.56 6.66 5.42
C ASN A 204 -28.25 5.31 5.22
N ASN A 205 -29.54 5.31 4.83
CA ASN A 205 -30.32 4.10 4.60
C ASN A 205 -29.83 3.28 3.40
N ARG A 206 -29.11 3.89 2.46
CA ARG A 206 -28.52 3.20 1.30
C ARG A 206 -27.16 2.56 1.60
N GLN A 207 -26.56 2.88 2.74
CA GLN A 207 -25.28 2.32 3.17
C GLN A 207 -25.45 0.94 3.82
N VAL A 208 -24.37 0.17 3.79
CA VAL A 208 -24.22 -0.98 4.69
C VAL A 208 -24.13 -0.45 6.12
N CYS A 209 -24.83 -1.09 7.03
CA CYS A 209 -24.79 -0.78 8.47
C CYS A 209 -23.84 -1.74 9.19
N CYS A 210 -23.22 -1.27 10.27
CA CYS A 210 -22.33 -2.06 11.11
C CYS A 210 -23.15 -2.75 12.20
N GLU A 211 -23.45 -4.06 12.03
CA GLU A 211 -24.33 -4.84 12.93
C GLU A 211 -23.81 -4.94 14.36
N TRP A 212 -22.51 -4.74 14.56
CA TRP A 212 -21.87 -4.68 15.88
C TRP A 212 -22.06 -3.33 16.59
N ASP A 213 -22.55 -2.27 15.93
CA ASP A 213 -22.81 -0.96 16.53
C ASP A 213 -24.31 -0.63 16.48
N GLN A 214 -25.00 -1.07 17.51
CA GLN A 214 -26.42 -0.82 17.68
C GLN A 214 -26.68 0.59 18.24
N VAL A 215 -27.46 1.40 17.50
CA VAL A 215 -27.90 2.72 17.97
C VAL A 215 -28.84 2.56 19.19
N PRO A 216 -28.51 3.19 20.33
CA PRO A 216 -29.37 3.14 21.51
C PRO A 216 -30.79 3.63 21.23
N GLU A 217 -31.79 2.99 21.85
CA GLU A 217 -33.21 3.32 21.63
C GLU A 217 -33.53 4.77 21.93
N TYR A 218 -32.92 5.36 22.97
CA TYR A 218 -33.11 6.76 23.33
C TYR A 218 -32.64 7.74 22.26
N GLU A 219 -31.59 7.41 21.49
CA GLU A 219 -31.12 8.22 20.37
C GLU A 219 -32.07 8.12 19.18
N ARG A 220 -32.73 6.97 19.01
CA ARG A 220 -33.72 6.74 17.96
C ARG A 220 -35.05 7.44 18.21
N THR A 221 -35.38 7.69 19.49
CA THR A 221 -36.69 8.25 19.91
C THR A 221 -36.65 9.76 20.19
N ASN A 222 -35.50 10.34 20.51
CA ASN A 222 -35.35 11.76 20.91
C ASN A 222 -35.11 12.72 19.71
N GLY A 223 -35.02 12.24 18.51
CA GLY A 223 -34.95 13.09 17.32
C GLY A 223 -36.37 13.45 16.86
N GLU A 224 -36.70 14.74 16.83
CA GLU A 224 -37.94 15.21 16.24
C GLU A 224 -38.15 14.57 14.86
N LYS A 225 -39.13 13.65 14.77
CA LYS A 225 -39.74 13.12 13.54
C LYS A 225 -38.78 12.63 12.43
N SER A 226 -37.60 12.14 12.70
CA SER A 226 -36.96 11.29 11.73
C SER A 226 -37.44 9.84 11.93
N LYS A 227 -38.20 9.35 10.99
CA LYS A 227 -38.54 7.92 10.88
C LYS A 227 -37.34 7.10 10.40
N GLY A 228 -36.15 7.47 10.78
CA GLY A 228 -34.92 6.76 10.52
C GLY A 228 -34.81 5.57 11.45
N THR A 229 -35.25 4.44 10.98
CA THR A 229 -35.37 3.20 11.75
C THR A 229 -34.12 2.32 11.68
N ASN A 230 -32.99 2.83 11.25
CA ASN A 230 -31.77 2.02 11.23
C ASN A 230 -31.36 1.69 12.66
N LYS A 231 -31.47 0.41 12.98
CA LYS A 231 -31.05 -0.16 14.28
C LYS A 231 -29.54 -0.04 14.49
N TYR A 232 -28.77 0.09 13.42
CA TYR A 232 -27.32 0.07 13.41
C TYR A 232 -26.76 1.33 12.74
N ARG A 233 -25.56 1.76 13.16
CA ARG A 233 -24.91 2.92 12.55
C ARG A 233 -24.41 2.61 11.14
N PRO A 234 -24.51 3.56 10.19
CA PRO A 234 -23.96 3.43 8.85
C PRO A 234 -22.45 3.26 8.85
N PHE A 235 -21.94 2.55 7.85
CA PHE A 235 -20.53 2.23 7.69
C PHE A 235 -19.61 3.46 7.65
N ASP A 236 -20.04 4.58 7.06
CA ASP A 236 -19.23 5.78 6.95
C ASP A 236 -19.07 6.56 8.28
N GLN A 237 -19.83 6.24 9.30
CA GLN A 237 -19.76 6.89 10.62
C GLN A 237 -18.62 6.34 11.50
N HIS A 238 -17.85 5.38 11.01
CA HIS A 238 -16.76 4.75 11.75
C HIS A 238 -15.40 5.12 11.18
N TRP A 239 -14.34 4.93 11.97
CA TRP A 239 -12.97 4.84 11.48
C TRP A 239 -12.82 3.57 10.64
N ARG A 240 -12.10 3.66 9.52
CA ARG A 240 -12.00 2.56 8.56
C ARG A 240 -10.60 2.45 7.99
N VAL A 241 -10.19 1.20 7.71
CA VAL A 241 -9.05 0.91 6.85
C VAL A 241 -9.58 0.83 5.43
N ALA A 242 -9.27 1.82 4.60
CA ALA A 242 -9.59 1.77 3.17
C ALA A 242 -8.43 1.15 2.39
N TYR A 243 -8.73 0.35 1.36
CA TYR A 243 -7.74 -0.25 0.47
C TYR A 243 -8.21 -0.22 -0.98
N ARG A 244 -7.26 -0.13 -1.90
CA ARG A 244 -7.60 -0.14 -3.34
C ARG A 244 -8.12 -1.51 -3.74
N ARG A 245 -9.26 -1.51 -4.44
CA ARG A 245 -9.86 -2.74 -4.98
C ARG A 245 -9.04 -3.29 -6.14
N MET A 246 -8.74 -2.45 -7.15
CA MET A 246 -7.95 -2.88 -8.30
C MET A 246 -6.46 -2.84 -7.98
N VAL A 247 -5.79 -3.94 -8.25
CA VAL A 247 -4.38 -4.14 -7.91
C VAL A 247 -3.57 -4.56 -9.13
N GLY A 248 -2.33 -4.05 -9.20
CA GLY A 248 -1.35 -4.42 -10.22
C GLY A 248 -0.18 -5.11 -9.57
N THR A 249 0.15 -6.31 -10.03
CA THR A 249 1.30 -7.07 -9.52
C THR A 249 2.65 -6.48 -9.96
N ASP A 250 2.64 -5.60 -10.96
CA ASP A 250 3.82 -4.93 -11.51
C ASP A 250 4.03 -3.51 -10.93
N SER A 251 3.32 -3.16 -9.85
CA SER A 251 3.48 -1.88 -9.13
C SER A 251 4.47 -1.99 -7.98
N GLU A 252 4.88 -0.86 -7.41
CA GLU A 252 5.73 -0.81 -6.22
C GLU A 252 5.09 -1.58 -5.06
N ARG A 253 3.84 -1.29 -4.76
CA ARG A 253 3.00 -2.01 -3.80
C ARG A 253 1.70 -2.44 -4.48
N THR A 254 1.22 -3.63 -4.15
CA THR A 254 -0.05 -4.19 -4.63
C THR A 254 -1.17 -3.93 -3.63
N LEU A 255 -0.92 -4.23 -2.36
CA LEU A 255 -1.82 -3.91 -1.27
C LEU A 255 -1.56 -2.47 -0.82
N THR A 256 -2.48 -1.57 -1.16
CA THR A 256 -2.40 -0.15 -0.79
C THR A 256 -3.55 0.21 0.11
N SER A 257 -3.26 0.62 1.33
CA SER A 257 -4.25 0.91 2.36
C SER A 257 -3.91 2.15 3.17
N ALA A 258 -4.94 2.79 3.73
CA ALA A 258 -4.81 3.90 4.64
C ALA A 258 -6.00 4.01 5.59
N LEU A 259 -5.81 4.64 6.74
CA LEU A 259 -6.88 4.98 7.67
C LEU A 259 -7.71 6.13 7.12
N ILE A 260 -9.03 6.04 7.25
CA ILE A 260 -9.99 7.04 6.76
C ILE A 260 -10.93 7.44 7.88
N PRO A 261 -11.12 8.75 8.12
CA PRO A 261 -11.97 9.27 9.18
C PRO A 261 -13.46 9.08 8.87
N PRO A 262 -14.30 9.16 9.91
CA PRO A 262 -15.76 9.14 9.77
C PRO A 262 -16.28 10.19 8.79
N GLY A 263 -17.38 9.89 8.12
CA GLY A 263 -18.07 10.74 7.15
C GLY A 263 -17.53 10.65 5.71
N THR A 264 -16.27 10.25 5.52
CA THR A 264 -15.67 10.12 4.19
C THR A 264 -16.26 8.92 3.46
N ALA A 265 -16.67 9.11 2.22
CA ALA A 265 -17.17 8.04 1.36
C ALA A 265 -16.17 7.68 0.26
N TRP A 266 -16.47 6.63 -0.51
CA TRP A 266 -15.73 6.26 -1.71
C TRP A 266 -16.59 5.49 -2.72
N ILE A 267 -16.10 5.42 -3.95
CA ILE A 267 -16.65 4.55 -4.98
C ILE A 267 -15.93 3.19 -4.98
N ASP A 268 -16.47 2.23 -5.67
CA ASP A 268 -16.04 0.81 -5.72
C ASP A 268 -14.65 0.54 -6.33
N SER A 269 -13.87 1.57 -6.60
CA SER A 269 -12.42 1.48 -6.80
C SER A 269 -11.64 1.33 -5.47
N VAL A 270 -12.33 1.52 -4.35
CA VAL A 270 -11.86 1.38 -2.98
C VAL A 270 -12.82 0.48 -2.22
N ASN A 271 -12.29 -0.40 -1.39
CA ASN A 271 -13.01 -1.13 -0.36
C ASN A 271 -12.51 -0.70 1.01
N GLY A 272 -13.26 -0.99 2.05
CA GLY A 272 -12.80 -0.69 3.40
C GLY A 272 -13.36 -1.64 4.45
N ILE A 273 -12.71 -1.63 5.60
CA ILE A 273 -13.03 -2.40 6.79
C ILE A 273 -13.30 -1.43 7.93
N ALA A 274 -14.44 -1.54 8.56
CA ALA A 274 -14.80 -0.86 9.81
C ALA A 274 -14.78 -1.86 10.96
N THR A 275 -14.42 -1.40 12.16
CA THR A 275 -14.50 -2.15 13.42
C THR A 275 -14.74 -1.19 14.57
N ASN A 276 -15.32 -1.68 15.67
CA ASN A 276 -15.51 -0.91 16.90
C ASN A 276 -14.25 -0.83 17.77
N ASN A 277 -13.23 -1.62 17.46
CA ASN A 277 -12.00 -1.70 18.23
C ASN A 277 -10.86 -0.97 17.49
N LEU A 278 -10.36 0.12 18.06
CA LEU A 278 -9.27 0.91 17.47
C LEU A 278 -7.95 0.14 17.40
N GLU A 279 -7.68 -0.76 18.34
CA GLU A 279 -6.48 -1.58 18.29
C GLU A 279 -6.55 -2.58 17.13
N THR A 280 -7.69 -3.24 16.94
CA THR A 280 -7.97 -4.08 15.76
C THR A 280 -7.83 -3.26 14.46
N LEU A 281 -8.35 -2.03 14.42
CA LEU A 281 -8.25 -1.14 13.27
C LEU A 281 -6.79 -0.84 12.91
N ILE A 282 -5.97 -0.49 13.90
CA ILE A 282 -4.55 -0.19 13.70
C ILE A 282 -3.80 -1.45 13.31
N THR A 283 -4.06 -2.57 13.96
CA THR A 283 -3.47 -3.88 13.64
C THR A 283 -3.69 -4.24 12.18
N ILE A 284 -4.92 -4.13 11.67
CA ILE A 284 -5.23 -4.36 10.24
C ILE A 284 -4.44 -3.39 9.37
N THR A 285 -4.31 -2.12 9.78
CA THR A 285 -3.58 -1.10 9.00
C THR A 285 -2.09 -1.41 8.95
N VAL A 286 -1.48 -1.85 10.05
CA VAL A 286 -0.07 -2.31 10.09
C VAL A 286 0.10 -3.48 9.15
N ASN A 287 -0.72 -4.53 9.29
CA ASN A 287 -0.69 -5.72 8.45
C ASN A 287 -0.73 -5.34 6.97
N PHE A 288 -1.70 -4.50 6.57
CA PHE A 288 -1.90 -4.10 5.17
C PHE A 288 -0.84 -3.12 4.65
N SER A 289 -0.05 -2.52 5.52
CA SER A 289 1.06 -1.63 5.13
C SER A 289 2.38 -2.38 4.92
N SER A 290 2.44 -3.67 5.22
CA SER A 290 3.68 -4.45 5.26
C SER A 290 3.96 -5.25 3.98
N ILE A 291 5.25 -5.48 3.69
CA ILE A 291 5.72 -6.36 2.60
C ILE A 291 5.24 -7.81 2.76
N PRO A 292 5.23 -8.45 3.94
CA PRO A 292 4.70 -9.80 4.07
C PRO A 292 3.27 -9.93 3.55
N PHE A 293 2.38 -9.03 3.93
CA PHE A 293 0.98 -9.07 3.45
C PHE A 293 0.85 -8.73 1.97
N ASP A 294 1.61 -7.76 1.49
CA ASP A 294 1.64 -7.43 0.05
C ASP A 294 2.13 -8.63 -0.77
N ALA A 295 3.16 -9.35 -0.29
CA ALA A 295 3.66 -10.56 -0.94
C ALA A 295 2.60 -11.66 -0.99
N LEU A 296 1.84 -11.84 0.10
CA LEU A 296 0.73 -12.80 0.15
C LEU A 296 -0.36 -12.45 -0.87
N VAL A 297 -0.77 -11.18 -0.92
CA VAL A 297 -1.76 -10.68 -1.89
C VAL A 297 -1.26 -10.86 -3.34
N ARG A 298 0.01 -10.59 -3.61
CA ARG A 298 0.63 -10.85 -4.92
C ARG A 298 0.60 -12.34 -5.28
N GLN A 299 0.79 -13.19 -4.28
CA GLN A 299 0.78 -14.64 -4.47
C GLN A 299 -0.60 -15.16 -4.87
N MET A 300 -1.66 -14.53 -4.38
CA MET A 300 -3.04 -14.85 -4.76
C MET A 300 -3.33 -14.57 -6.24
N GLY A 301 -2.55 -13.72 -6.90
CA GLY A 301 -2.61 -13.47 -8.34
C GLY A 301 -3.93 -12.87 -8.84
N LYS A 302 -4.72 -12.27 -7.96
CA LYS A 302 -6.00 -11.65 -8.30
C LYS A 302 -5.81 -10.21 -8.78
N GLY A 303 -6.64 -9.77 -9.73
CA GLY A 303 -6.66 -8.38 -10.19
C GLY A 303 -7.54 -7.46 -9.36
N ASN A 304 -8.36 -8.03 -8.48
CA ASN A 304 -9.23 -7.29 -7.56
C ASN A 304 -9.19 -7.89 -6.17
N LEU A 305 -9.08 -7.05 -5.15
CA LEU A 305 -9.19 -7.41 -3.74
C LEU A 305 -10.66 -7.29 -3.31
N LEU A 306 -11.38 -8.39 -3.49
CA LEU A 306 -12.77 -8.48 -3.05
C LEU A 306 -12.85 -8.72 -1.53
N PRO A 307 -13.97 -8.38 -0.88
CA PRO A 307 -14.17 -8.61 0.55
C PRO A 307 -13.88 -10.06 0.99
N SER A 308 -14.34 -11.05 0.23
CA SER A 308 -14.10 -12.47 0.53
C SER A 308 -12.63 -12.84 0.55
N LEU A 309 -11.83 -12.27 -0.35
CA LEU A 309 -10.37 -12.50 -0.38
C LEU A 309 -9.68 -11.83 0.80
N ILE A 310 -10.11 -10.63 1.16
CA ILE A 310 -9.57 -9.90 2.31
C ILE A 310 -9.90 -10.64 3.61
N SER A 311 -11.11 -11.16 3.75
CA SER A 311 -11.54 -11.93 4.94
C SER A 311 -10.69 -13.18 5.18
N SER A 312 -10.10 -13.76 4.14
CA SER A 312 -9.22 -14.93 4.27
C SER A 312 -7.78 -14.61 4.68
N LEU A 313 -7.38 -13.33 4.70
CA LEU A 313 -6.04 -12.93 5.13
C LEU A 313 -5.81 -13.21 6.62
N PRO A 314 -4.57 -13.58 7.01
CA PRO A 314 -4.22 -13.73 8.41
C PRO A 314 -4.48 -12.44 9.19
N PHE A 315 -4.86 -12.56 10.45
CA PHE A 315 -4.90 -11.47 11.41
C PHE A 315 -3.72 -11.66 12.38
N ILE A 316 -2.71 -10.82 12.24
CA ILE A 316 -1.48 -10.89 13.03
C ILE A 316 -1.57 -9.87 14.14
N GLU A 317 -1.50 -10.34 15.38
CA GLU A 317 -1.43 -9.51 16.57
C GLU A 317 0.02 -9.13 16.88
N TYR A 318 0.18 -7.97 17.50
CA TYR A 318 1.47 -7.41 17.86
C TYR A 318 1.64 -7.45 19.38
N ASP A 319 2.72 -8.06 19.82
CA ASP A 319 3.10 -8.08 21.23
C ASP A 319 3.86 -6.80 21.64
N GLN A 320 4.30 -6.74 22.89
CA GLN A 320 5.00 -5.58 23.40
C GLN A 320 6.28 -5.26 22.62
N SER A 321 6.96 -6.25 22.06
CA SER A 321 8.20 -6.05 21.28
C SER A 321 7.96 -5.49 19.88
N THR A 322 6.74 -5.63 19.36
CA THR A 322 6.35 -5.24 18.00
C THR A 322 5.32 -4.11 17.97
N ALA A 323 4.77 -3.71 19.14
CA ALA A 323 3.74 -2.66 19.25
C ALA A 323 4.21 -1.27 18.77
N CYS A 324 5.50 -1.04 18.65
CA CYS A 324 6.05 0.18 18.04
C CYS A 324 5.67 0.36 16.57
N ALA A 325 5.15 -0.69 15.90
CA ALA A 325 4.52 -0.55 14.58
C ALA A 325 3.27 0.34 14.59
N PHE A 326 2.56 0.43 15.72
CA PHE A 326 1.34 1.24 15.86
C PHE A 326 1.62 2.73 15.76
N VAL A 327 2.63 3.23 16.49
CA VAL A 327 3.00 4.64 16.41
C VAL A 327 3.43 5.03 15.00
N ARG A 328 4.24 4.20 14.34
CA ARG A 328 4.66 4.42 12.95
C ARG A 328 3.47 4.49 11.99
N THR A 329 2.50 3.60 12.17
CA THR A 329 1.28 3.56 11.37
C THR A 329 0.42 4.81 11.57
N LEU A 330 0.23 5.26 12.80
CA LEU A 330 -0.52 6.47 13.08
C LEU A 330 0.19 7.73 12.55
N CYS A 331 1.50 7.81 12.70
CA CYS A 331 2.30 8.93 12.18
C CYS A 331 2.30 9.01 10.65
N LEU A 332 2.17 7.88 9.97
CA LEU A 332 2.02 7.81 8.52
C LEU A 332 0.62 8.29 8.06
N ASN A 333 -0.42 8.02 8.83
CA ASN A 333 -1.82 8.23 8.44
C ASN A 333 -2.43 9.52 9.00
N CYS A 334 -2.10 9.93 10.23
CA CYS A 334 -2.70 11.09 10.90
C CYS A 334 -2.12 12.42 10.40
N LEU A 335 -2.27 12.69 9.10
CA LEU A 335 -1.62 13.79 8.39
C LEU A 335 -2.29 15.15 8.57
N THR A 336 -3.57 15.20 8.95
CA THR A 336 -4.37 16.43 9.00
C THR A 336 -5.30 16.42 10.20
N THR A 337 -5.88 17.58 10.54
CA THR A 337 -6.77 17.77 11.71
C THR A 337 -7.95 16.80 11.80
N PRO A 338 -8.56 16.31 10.70
CA PRO A 338 -9.58 15.25 10.79
C PRO A 338 -9.14 13.96 11.46
N TYR A 339 -7.84 13.73 11.63
CA TYR A 339 -7.28 12.55 12.30
C TYR A 339 -6.91 12.82 13.77
N ALA A 340 -7.12 14.03 14.28
CA ALA A 340 -6.74 14.41 15.64
C ALA A 340 -7.38 13.49 16.70
N GLU A 341 -8.67 13.24 16.58
CA GLU A 341 -9.39 12.36 17.50
C GLU A 341 -8.80 10.95 17.56
N LEU A 342 -8.51 10.33 16.41
CA LEU A 342 -7.89 9.00 16.35
C LEU A 342 -6.52 9.00 17.03
N TRP A 343 -5.70 10.01 16.73
CA TRP A 343 -4.39 10.15 17.33
C TRP A 343 -4.48 10.23 18.85
N GLU A 344 -5.34 11.13 19.38
CA GLU A 344 -5.49 11.40 20.80
C GLU A 344 -6.04 10.18 21.57
N GLN A 345 -6.97 9.43 20.97
CA GLN A 345 -7.50 8.19 21.56
C GLN A 345 -6.49 7.07 21.62
N CYS A 346 -5.57 7.00 20.66
CA CYS A 346 -4.61 5.92 20.53
C CYS A 346 -3.24 6.23 21.16
N PHE A 347 -2.96 7.50 21.45
CA PHE A 347 -1.64 7.93 21.94
C PHE A 347 -1.23 7.19 23.22
N LYS A 348 -0.01 6.71 23.24
CA LYS A 348 0.63 6.09 24.41
C LYS A 348 1.90 6.83 24.77
N ALA A 349 2.08 7.13 26.06
CA ALA A 349 3.22 7.93 26.54
C ALA A 349 4.58 7.23 26.28
N GLU A 350 4.60 5.90 26.34
CA GLU A 350 5.79 5.08 26.07
C GLU A 350 6.34 5.22 24.65
N TRP A 351 5.55 5.71 23.70
CA TRP A 351 6.03 5.96 22.34
C TRP A 351 7.12 7.04 22.26
N LYS A 352 7.23 7.87 23.30
CA LYS A 352 8.31 8.88 23.39
C LYS A 352 9.69 8.27 23.64
N ASP A 353 9.73 7.04 24.13
CA ASP A 353 10.96 6.29 24.39
C ASP A 353 11.44 5.49 23.16
N ASP A 354 10.63 5.50 22.08
CA ASP A 354 10.97 4.83 20.82
C ASP A 354 12.04 5.61 20.04
N GLN A 355 12.64 4.95 19.06
CA GLN A 355 13.68 5.54 18.20
C GLN A 355 13.70 4.90 16.83
N TRP A 356 14.30 5.58 15.88
CA TRP A 356 14.60 4.98 14.59
C TRP A 356 15.67 3.91 14.74
N THR A 357 15.53 2.81 14.01
CA THR A 357 16.53 1.73 13.97
C THR A 357 17.80 2.12 13.18
N GLN A 358 17.72 3.20 12.43
CA GLN A 358 18.79 3.73 11.59
C GLN A 358 19.06 5.19 11.94
N ASN A 359 20.33 5.55 12.05
CA ASN A 359 20.77 6.94 12.12
C ASN A 359 21.17 7.39 10.70
N ALA A 360 20.31 8.12 10.03
CA ALA A 360 20.53 8.63 8.68
C ALA A 360 20.31 10.15 8.62
N ALA A 361 21.09 10.83 7.79
CA ALA A 361 20.82 12.22 7.48
C ALA A 361 19.40 12.37 6.94
N GLY A 362 18.65 13.34 7.45
CA GLY A 362 17.24 13.54 7.10
C GLY A 362 16.23 12.77 7.96
N LEU A 363 16.69 11.98 8.94
CA LEU A 363 15.86 11.45 10.02
C LEU A 363 16.15 12.22 11.31
N ASP A 364 15.13 12.82 11.89
CA ASP A 364 15.24 13.46 13.20
C ASP A 364 15.31 12.39 14.29
N CYS A 365 16.48 12.21 14.91
CA CYS A 365 16.70 11.22 15.98
C CYS A 365 15.88 11.50 17.25
N THR A 366 15.42 12.74 17.43
CA THR A 366 14.58 13.14 18.59
C THR A 366 13.08 13.10 18.27
N TRP A 367 12.70 12.67 17.09
CA TRP A 367 11.33 12.78 16.59
C TRP A 367 10.29 12.13 17.50
N PHE A 368 10.55 10.92 17.98
CA PHE A 368 9.64 10.20 18.89
C PHE A 368 9.51 10.92 20.24
N GLN A 369 10.60 11.46 20.78
CA GLN A 369 10.60 12.21 22.06
C GLN A 369 9.70 13.46 22.00
N ASN A 370 9.55 14.03 20.80
CA ASN A 370 8.76 15.24 20.56
C ASN A 370 7.28 14.98 20.29
N LEU A 371 6.85 13.71 20.27
CA LEU A 371 5.43 13.36 20.10
C LEU A 371 4.58 13.92 21.25
N THR A 372 3.39 14.38 20.92
CA THR A 372 2.46 14.98 21.87
C THR A 372 1.15 14.19 21.91
N PRO A 373 0.49 14.08 23.10
CA PRO A 373 -0.80 13.40 23.22
C PRO A 373 -1.89 14.11 22.42
N THR A 374 -1.89 15.44 22.38
CA THR A 374 -2.76 16.21 21.49
C THR A 374 -2.14 16.25 20.10
N TRP A 375 -2.95 15.98 19.09
CA TRP A 375 -2.47 15.97 17.70
C TRP A 375 -1.87 17.33 17.32
N GLN A 376 -0.70 17.26 16.71
CA GLN A 376 -0.03 18.41 16.11
C GLN A 376 0.58 18.00 14.77
N ARG A 377 0.81 18.99 13.91
CA ARG A 377 1.42 18.79 12.61
C ARG A 377 2.68 17.91 12.63
N ASN A 378 3.53 18.14 13.64
CA ASN A 378 4.82 17.46 13.79
C ASN A 378 4.69 16.01 14.31
N ASN A 379 3.50 15.57 14.72
CA ASN A 379 3.27 14.17 15.01
C ASN A 379 3.15 13.31 13.75
N ALA A 380 3.00 13.93 12.58
CA ALA A 380 2.83 13.24 11.32
C ALA A 380 4.13 13.21 10.51
N LEU A 381 4.49 12.05 9.99
CA LEU A 381 5.62 11.88 9.08
C LEU A 381 5.29 12.45 7.70
N ARG A 382 6.05 13.44 7.25
CA ARG A 382 5.77 14.18 6.01
C ARG A 382 6.89 14.09 4.99
N SER A 383 8.17 13.97 5.41
CA SER A 383 9.28 13.79 4.49
C SER A 383 9.28 12.38 3.90
N ASP A 384 9.70 12.25 2.65
CA ASP A 384 9.68 10.96 1.96
C ASP A 384 10.57 9.92 2.64
N LEU A 385 11.76 10.33 3.14
CA LEU A 385 12.69 9.43 3.83
C LEU A 385 12.08 8.91 5.15
N SER A 386 11.50 9.78 5.97
CA SER A 386 10.93 9.36 7.25
C SER A 386 9.75 8.41 7.05
N ARG A 387 8.93 8.66 6.04
CA ARG A 387 7.82 7.76 5.67
C ARG A 387 8.31 6.41 5.16
N ARG A 388 9.36 6.43 4.31
CA ARG A 388 10.01 5.19 3.84
C ARG A 388 10.59 4.40 5.00
N GLN A 389 11.29 5.06 5.93
CA GLN A 389 11.87 4.41 7.11
C GLN A 389 10.78 3.79 7.99
N ALA A 390 9.69 4.50 8.26
CA ALA A 390 8.59 3.96 9.04
C ALA A 390 7.96 2.72 8.38
N LEU A 391 7.77 2.73 7.05
CA LEU A 391 7.27 1.56 6.32
C LEU A 391 8.27 0.39 6.35
N LEU A 392 9.56 0.65 6.24
CA LEU A 392 10.60 -0.38 6.36
C LEU A 392 10.56 -1.03 7.75
N GLU A 393 10.44 -0.23 8.80
CA GLU A 393 10.35 -0.76 10.17
C GLU A 393 9.05 -1.54 10.40
N ILE A 394 7.92 -1.11 9.83
CA ILE A 394 6.68 -1.87 9.82
C ILE A 394 6.87 -3.22 9.10
N ASP A 395 7.58 -3.25 7.96
CA ASP A 395 7.87 -4.50 7.24
C ASP A 395 8.63 -5.51 8.12
N VAL A 396 9.65 -5.04 8.86
CA VAL A 396 10.46 -5.87 9.76
C VAL A 396 9.65 -6.31 10.99
N LEU A 397 8.92 -5.39 11.62
CA LEU A 397 8.09 -5.68 12.80
C LEU A 397 6.98 -6.69 12.47
N THR A 398 6.34 -6.55 11.32
CA THR A 398 5.33 -7.52 10.86
C THR A 398 5.97 -8.87 10.55
N ALA A 399 7.13 -8.89 9.90
CA ALA A 399 7.85 -10.13 9.65
C ALA A 399 8.24 -10.83 10.97
N HIS A 400 8.67 -10.05 11.98
CA HIS A 400 8.98 -10.58 13.30
C HIS A 400 7.73 -11.15 14.00
N ALA A 401 6.61 -10.42 14.02
CA ALA A 401 5.33 -10.91 14.54
C ALA A 401 4.87 -12.19 13.83
N MET A 402 5.15 -12.32 12.53
CA MET A 402 4.88 -13.51 11.72
C MET A 402 5.94 -14.62 11.89
N LYS A 403 6.95 -14.43 12.73
CA LYS A 403 8.06 -15.38 12.94
C LYS A 403 8.83 -15.70 11.65
N LEU A 404 8.87 -14.75 10.73
CA LEU A 404 9.74 -14.82 9.56
C LEU A 404 11.18 -14.49 9.97
N THR A 405 12.12 -15.26 9.46
CA THR A 405 13.55 -14.93 9.58
C THR A 405 13.91 -13.76 8.64
N PHE A 406 15.02 -13.08 8.93
CA PHE A 406 15.56 -12.05 8.03
C PHE A 406 15.75 -12.58 6.60
N LYS A 407 16.27 -13.80 6.43
CA LYS A 407 16.46 -14.43 5.13
C LYS A 407 15.14 -14.61 4.36
N GLU A 408 14.07 -14.98 5.05
CA GLU A 408 12.75 -15.14 4.44
C GLU A 408 12.15 -13.79 4.02
N LEU A 409 12.24 -12.76 4.87
CA LEU A 409 11.80 -11.40 4.51
C LEU A 409 12.58 -10.88 3.29
N LEU A 410 13.90 -11.05 3.29
CA LEU A 410 14.75 -10.66 2.17
C LEU A 410 14.42 -11.43 0.89
N THR A 411 14.07 -12.71 1.01
CA THR A 411 13.60 -13.53 -0.11
C THR A 411 12.29 -12.97 -0.69
N LEU A 412 11.29 -12.66 0.15
CA LEU A 412 10.06 -12.00 -0.31
C LEU A 412 10.36 -10.70 -1.07
N TYR A 413 11.17 -9.85 -0.48
CA TYR A 413 11.55 -8.57 -1.07
C TYR A 413 12.24 -8.73 -2.43
N ARG A 414 13.26 -9.58 -2.50
CA ARG A 414 14.03 -9.82 -3.73
C ARG A 414 13.21 -10.47 -4.85
N MET A 415 12.35 -11.43 -4.49
CA MET A 415 11.58 -12.19 -5.48
C MET A 415 10.39 -11.41 -6.04
N ARG A 416 9.73 -10.60 -5.21
CA ARG A 416 8.41 -10.05 -5.55
C ARG A 416 8.38 -8.53 -5.75
N PHE A 417 9.37 -7.78 -5.24
CA PHE A 417 9.29 -6.31 -5.18
C PHE A 417 10.32 -5.60 -6.06
N ARG A 418 10.52 -6.12 -7.26
CA ARG A 418 11.50 -5.52 -8.18
C ARG A 418 11.27 -4.04 -8.47
N VAL A 419 10.02 -3.62 -8.69
CA VAL A 419 9.71 -2.20 -8.97
C VAL A 419 10.07 -1.32 -7.78
N MET A 420 9.77 -1.80 -6.56
CA MET A 420 10.16 -1.12 -5.32
C MET A 420 11.69 -1.01 -5.23
N ARG A 421 12.40 -2.13 -5.43
CA ARG A 421 13.87 -2.14 -5.44
C ARG A 421 14.43 -1.14 -6.44
N SER A 422 13.92 -1.15 -7.67
CA SER A 422 14.34 -0.19 -8.69
C SER A 422 14.09 1.26 -8.30
N TYR A 423 13.01 1.56 -7.58
CA TYR A 423 12.78 2.90 -7.06
C TYR A 423 13.75 3.26 -5.94
N GLU A 424 13.99 2.36 -5.01
CA GLU A 424 14.91 2.56 -3.89
C GLU A 424 16.35 2.72 -4.34
N GLU A 425 16.82 1.89 -5.28
CA GLU A 425 18.15 2.00 -5.90
C GLU A 425 18.37 3.33 -6.62
N ASN A 426 17.31 4.00 -7.06
CA ASN A 426 17.37 5.21 -7.88
C ASN A 426 16.75 6.43 -7.19
N THR A 427 16.48 6.36 -5.89
CA THR A 427 15.94 7.48 -5.12
C THR A 427 16.99 8.01 -4.17
N TRP A 428 17.27 9.32 -4.27
CA TRP A 428 18.25 10.03 -3.47
C TRP A 428 17.55 11.10 -2.64
N TYR A 429 18.02 11.30 -1.44
CA TYR A 429 17.43 12.23 -0.49
C TYR A 429 18.41 13.35 -0.14
N ASP A 430 17.89 14.53 0.18
CA ASP A 430 18.64 15.61 0.79
C ASP A 430 18.76 15.42 2.32
N GLN A 431 19.49 16.33 2.98
CA GLN A 431 19.66 16.31 4.45
C GLN A 431 18.37 16.47 5.25
N ASN A 432 17.26 16.91 4.61
CA ASN A 432 15.94 17.04 5.22
C ASN A 432 15.04 15.85 4.92
N GLY A 433 15.56 14.80 4.27
CA GLY A 433 14.80 13.61 3.88
C GLY A 433 13.84 13.82 2.71
N ARG A 434 14.02 14.87 1.90
CA ARG A 434 13.22 15.12 0.68
C ARG A 434 13.87 14.45 -0.52
N ILE A 435 13.06 13.94 -1.43
CA ILE A 435 13.56 13.31 -2.65
C ILE A 435 14.22 14.35 -3.56
N VAL A 436 15.47 14.10 -3.95
CA VAL A 436 16.21 14.88 -4.94
C VAL A 436 16.14 14.23 -6.31
N PHE A 437 16.36 12.92 -6.39
CA PHE A 437 16.25 12.12 -7.61
C PHE A 437 15.37 10.91 -7.38
N THR A 438 14.55 10.57 -8.34
CA THR A 438 13.73 9.36 -8.32
C THR A 438 13.27 8.97 -9.72
N THR A 439 13.08 7.67 -9.95
CA THR A 439 12.41 7.14 -11.14
C THR A 439 10.89 7.03 -10.94
N ASN A 440 10.40 7.22 -9.71
CA ASN A 440 8.97 7.15 -9.40
C ASN A 440 8.25 8.44 -9.80
N ALA A 441 7.55 8.41 -10.94
CA ALA A 441 6.76 9.54 -11.43
C ALA A 441 5.52 9.88 -10.55
N GLY A 442 5.23 9.06 -9.54
CA GLY A 442 4.11 9.26 -8.62
C GLY A 442 4.45 10.11 -7.40
N LEU A 443 5.72 10.46 -7.21
CA LEU A 443 6.16 11.24 -6.05
C LEU A 443 6.11 12.75 -6.31
N PRO A 444 5.92 13.58 -5.27
CA PRO A 444 5.72 15.01 -5.42
C PRO A 444 6.99 15.75 -5.86
N GLY A 445 6.79 16.90 -6.39
CA GLY A 445 7.63 17.71 -7.24
C GLY A 445 8.89 18.35 -6.68
N VAL A 446 9.45 17.93 -5.55
CA VAL A 446 10.77 18.41 -5.09
C VAL A 446 11.92 17.59 -5.67
N GLY A 447 11.63 16.35 -6.10
CA GLY A 447 12.62 15.47 -6.72
C GLY A 447 12.83 15.76 -8.20
N LEU A 448 14.07 15.61 -8.64
CA LEU A 448 14.41 15.59 -10.05
C LEU A 448 14.28 14.17 -10.60
N PRO A 449 13.80 13.97 -11.83
CA PRO A 449 13.78 12.65 -12.44
C PRO A 449 15.22 12.19 -12.68
N ASN A 450 15.47 10.90 -12.54
CA ASN A 450 16.76 10.26 -12.83
C ASN A 450 17.19 10.45 -14.30
N LYS A 451 16.20 10.59 -15.20
CA LYS A 451 16.41 10.88 -16.62
C LYS A 451 15.52 12.05 -16.99
N ALA A 452 16.06 12.95 -17.80
CA ALA A 452 15.26 14.03 -18.38
C ALA A 452 14.13 13.43 -19.22
N ARG A 453 12.92 13.94 -19.04
CA ARG A 453 11.78 13.54 -19.87
C ARG A 453 11.92 14.19 -21.26
N SER A 454 11.39 13.54 -22.29
CA SER A 454 11.42 14.06 -23.66
C SER A 454 10.87 15.50 -23.77
N LYS A 455 9.84 15.81 -22.96
CA LYS A 455 9.28 17.16 -22.87
C LYS A 455 10.29 18.16 -22.28
N ASP A 456 10.98 17.80 -21.21
CA ASP A 456 11.95 18.65 -20.54
C ASP A 456 13.14 18.94 -21.47
N VAL A 457 13.57 17.93 -22.24
CA VAL A 457 14.62 18.08 -23.28
C VAL A 457 14.17 19.03 -24.39
N ALA A 458 12.93 18.90 -24.85
CA ALA A 458 12.37 19.76 -25.91
C ALA A 458 12.22 21.22 -25.45
N GLU A 459 11.90 21.45 -24.17
CA GLU A 459 11.79 22.77 -23.55
C GLU A 459 13.14 23.37 -23.11
N GLY A 460 14.23 22.60 -23.22
CA GLY A 460 15.57 23.04 -22.83
C GLY A 460 15.74 23.26 -21.33
N ILE A 461 15.15 22.37 -20.50
CA ILE A 461 15.22 22.48 -19.04
C ILE A 461 16.59 22.05 -18.51
N THR A 462 17.20 22.88 -17.69
CA THR A 462 18.41 22.55 -16.92
C THR A 462 18.07 22.37 -15.46
N TYR A 463 18.48 21.24 -14.88
CA TYR A 463 18.33 20.98 -13.47
C TYR A 463 19.59 21.43 -12.70
N ALA A 464 19.39 22.00 -11.53
CA ALA A 464 20.49 22.41 -10.64
C ALA A 464 20.13 22.10 -9.19
N ILE A 465 21.13 21.75 -8.39
CA ILE A 465 21.06 21.60 -6.94
C ILE A 465 21.96 22.67 -6.33
N ASN A 466 21.41 23.49 -5.41
CA ASN A 466 22.14 24.59 -4.80
C ASN A 466 22.82 25.53 -5.82
N GLY A 467 22.19 25.74 -6.97
CA GLY A 467 22.75 26.55 -8.05
C GLY A 467 23.85 25.88 -8.88
N GLN A 468 24.26 24.66 -8.54
CA GLN A 468 25.21 23.87 -9.33
C GLN A 468 24.48 23.03 -10.38
N LYS A 469 25.07 22.92 -11.56
CA LYS A 469 24.57 22.01 -12.59
C LYS A 469 24.77 20.55 -12.13
N CYS A 470 23.73 19.75 -12.32
CA CYS A 470 23.73 18.34 -11.88
C CYS A 470 24.36 17.39 -12.90
N ASP A 471 24.81 17.88 -14.04
CA ASP A 471 25.32 17.10 -15.18
C ASP A 471 26.68 16.40 -14.91
N GLU A 472 27.43 16.85 -13.92
CA GLU A 472 28.78 16.30 -13.63
C GLU A 472 28.77 15.02 -12.79
N ARG A 473 27.63 14.62 -12.25
CA ARG A 473 27.52 13.50 -11.33
C ARG A 473 27.23 12.12 -11.94
N GLY A 474 26.99 12.05 -13.22
CA GLY A 474 26.63 10.79 -13.88
C GLY A 474 25.31 10.15 -13.44
N LEU A 475 24.48 10.86 -12.69
CA LEU A 475 23.23 10.38 -12.08
C LEU A 475 22.03 10.54 -13.01
N GLY A 476 22.07 10.00 -14.20
CA GLY A 476 20.94 10.06 -15.14
C GLY A 476 20.76 11.43 -15.80
N PHE A 477 21.72 12.33 -15.70
CA PHE A 477 21.70 13.66 -16.33
C PHE A 477 22.29 13.69 -17.73
N ASP A 478 22.70 12.57 -18.30
CA ASP A 478 23.27 12.53 -19.65
C ASP A 478 22.35 13.17 -20.70
N ASN A 479 21.04 13.06 -20.51
CA ASN A 479 20.07 13.69 -21.39
C ASN A 479 19.96 15.21 -21.17
N VAL A 480 20.38 15.74 -20.02
CA VAL A 480 20.35 17.17 -19.72
C VAL A 480 21.49 17.88 -20.41
N LYS A 481 22.66 17.25 -20.58
CA LYS A 481 23.84 17.81 -21.27
C LYS A 481 23.56 18.19 -22.71
N ASN A 482 22.60 17.51 -23.35
CA ASN A 482 22.25 17.68 -24.76
C ASN A 482 21.04 18.59 -24.99
N MET A 483 20.58 19.32 -24.01
CA MET A 483 19.46 20.27 -24.17
C MET A 483 19.83 21.40 -25.11
N LYS A 484 18.96 21.65 -26.09
CA LYS A 484 19.26 22.58 -27.18
C LYS A 484 19.18 24.06 -26.77
N SER A 485 18.27 24.42 -25.89
CA SER A 485 18.08 25.82 -25.43
C SER A 485 17.06 25.91 -24.29
N GLY A 486 17.08 26.98 -23.56
CA GLY A 486 16.15 27.29 -22.46
C GLY A 486 16.64 26.71 -21.12
N THR A 487 16.52 27.50 -20.07
CA THR A 487 16.98 27.14 -18.73
C THR A 487 15.87 27.36 -17.73
N VAL A 488 15.45 26.26 -17.06
CA VAL A 488 14.64 26.35 -15.85
C VAL A 488 15.52 25.85 -14.72
N SER A 489 15.96 26.75 -13.87
CA SER A 489 16.70 26.38 -12.66
C SER A 489 15.73 25.98 -11.57
N LYS A 490 15.87 24.75 -11.05
CA LYS A 490 15.20 24.29 -9.86
C LYS A 490 16.23 24.22 -8.74
N THR A 491 16.14 25.14 -7.78
CA THR A 491 17.07 25.23 -6.66
C THR A 491 16.45 24.57 -5.44
N PHE A 492 17.18 23.71 -4.77
CA PHE A 492 16.82 23.11 -3.50
C PHE A 492 17.57 23.86 -2.40
N PRO A 493 16.88 24.52 -1.45
CA PRO A 493 17.54 25.14 -0.31
C PRO A 493 18.12 24.04 0.61
N ASP A 494 19.29 24.33 1.18
CA ASP A 494 19.95 23.52 2.23
C ASP A 494 20.18 22.05 1.87
N THR A 495 20.57 21.75 0.63
CA THR A 495 20.77 20.38 0.20
C THR A 495 22.23 19.96 0.27
N THR A 496 22.54 19.04 1.19
CA THR A 496 23.58 18.04 1.00
C THR A 496 22.88 16.76 0.55
N MET A 497 23.23 16.24 -0.60
CA MET A 497 22.73 14.94 -1.03
C MET A 497 23.36 13.85 -0.18
N SER A 498 22.61 12.79 0.14
CA SER A 498 23.21 11.56 0.62
C SER A 498 24.12 11.00 -0.48
N ASP A 499 25.27 10.47 -0.08
CA ASP A 499 26.30 10.04 -1.04
C ASP A 499 25.89 8.82 -1.85
N GLU A 500 24.92 8.04 -1.38
CA GLU A 500 24.43 6.82 -2.03
C GLU A 500 22.90 6.68 -1.98
N PRO A 501 22.28 6.01 -2.97
CA PRO A 501 20.88 5.63 -2.92
C PRO A 501 20.62 4.70 -1.73
N GLN A 502 19.46 4.85 -1.12
CA GLN A 502 19.04 4.00 0.01
C GLN A 502 18.32 2.77 -0.52
N GLU A 503 18.87 1.61 -0.36
CA GLU A 503 18.25 0.33 -0.66
C GLU A 503 17.74 -0.34 0.64
N ARG A 504 16.63 -1.07 0.55
CA ARG A 504 16.19 -1.95 1.64
C ARG A 504 17.08 -3.18 1.68
N THR A 505 17.79 -3.36 2.76
CA THR A 505 18.63 -4.54 3.01
C THR A 505 18.14 -5.33 4.21
#